data_9b8a1425003091ed9c628132401744a0
#
_entry.id   9b8a1425003091ed9c628132401744a0
#
_cell.length_a   1.000
_cell.length_b   1.000
_cell.length_c   1.000
_cell.angle_alpha   90.00
_cell.angle_beta   90.00
_cell.angle_gamma   90.00
#
_symmetry.space_group_name_H-M   'P 1'
#
loop_
_entity.id
_entity.type
_entity.pdbx_description
1 polymer ?
#
loop_
_entity_poly.entity_id
_entity_poly.type
_entity_poly.pdbx_seq_one_letter_code
_entity_poly.pdbx_strand_id
1 'polypeptide(L)'
;MLYLTIDDIKQHLRIDGDDEDELLEEYLEAAQDAAETYMRRPIYSADPTDNPVTDDPAKIPPQIRQFLRVTVGDYYRNRENQQDKTFTTYYPHLLDQYVSYKLYGD
;
A
#
# COMPACT_ATOMS: atom_id res chain seq x y z
N MET A 1 2.11 -5.34 9.90
CA MET A 1 3.28 -5.76 9.09
C MET A 1 3.46 -4.81 7.92
N LEU A 2 4.67 -4.34 7.70
CA LEU A 2 4.97 -3.48 6.55
C LEU A 2 5.45 -4.35 5.39
N TYR A 3 4.92 -4.07 4.20
CA TYR A 3 5.25 -4.85 3.01
C TYR A 3 6.40 -4.26 2.20
N LEU A 4 6.85 -3.07 2.56
CA LEU A 4 8.07 -2.46 2.03
C LEU A 4 8.94 -2.04 3.19
N THR A 5 10.22 -1.86 2.95
CA THR A 5 11.11 -1.31 3.96
C THR A 5 11.06 0.20 3.91
N ILE A 6 11.36 0.84 5.03
CA ILE A 6 11.45 2.30 5.06
C ILE A 6 12.59 2.78 4.17
N ASP A 7 13.66 2.01 4.07
CA ASP A 7 14.76 2.33 3.15
C ASP A 7 14.29 2.38 1.70
N ASP A 8 13.42 1.44 1.29
CA ASP A 8 12.85 1.43 -0.05
C ASP A 8 12.07 2.73 -0.30
N ILE A 9 11.24 3.12 0.67
CA ILE A 9 10.47 4.36 0.57
C ILE A 9 11.40 5.57 0.49
N LYS A 10 12.42 5.62 1.32
CA LYS A 10 13.39 6.73 1.31
C LYS A 10 14.10 6.85 -0.03
N GLN A 11 14.50 5.73 -0.61
CA GLN A 11 15.13 5.75 -1.93
C GLN A 11 14.20 6.29 -2.98
N HIS A 12 12.93 5.87 -2.94
CA HIS A 12 11.94 6.33 -3.91
C HIS A 12 11.71 7.84 -3.79
N LEU A 13 11.68 8.36 -2.57
CA LEU A 13 11.42 9.77 -2.31
C LEU A 13 12.70 10.62 -2.23
N ARG A 14 13.85 9.99 -2.30
CA ARG A 14 15.15 10.65 -2.18
C ARG A 14 15.32 11.38 -0.86
N ILE A 15 14.94 10.71 0.21
CA ILE A 15 15.05 11.24 1.56
C ILE A 15 16.33 10.72 2.19
N ASP A 16 17.14 11.64 2.71
CA ASP A 16 18.30 11.30 3.51
C ASP A 16 17.96 11.54 4.97
N GLY A 17 18.49 10.77 5.87
CA GLY A 17 18.28 10.98 7.30
C GLY A 17 17.06 10.21 7.82
N ASP A 18 16.92 10.20 9.14
CA ASP A 18 15.98 9.33 9.82
C ASP A 18 14.89 10.09 10.60
N ASP A 19 14.82 11.39 10.43
CA ASP A 19 13.92 12.23 11.23
C ASP A 19 12.45 11.92 11.00
N GLU A 20 12.11 11.41 9.82
CA GLU A 20 10.73 11.19 9.45
C GLU A 20 10.37 9.71 9.31
N ASP A 21 11.20 8.82 9.84
CA ASP A 21 10.96 7.39 9.70
C ASP A 21 9.61 6.95 10.25
N GLU A 22 9.22 7.44 11.43
CA GLU A 22 7.93 7.10 12.01
C GLU A 22 6.78 7.59 11.16
N LEU A 23 6.90 8.79 10.63
CA LEU A 23 5.87 9.34 9.74
C LEU A 23 5.74 8.51 8.47
N LEU A 24 6.86 8.09 7.90
CA LEU A 24 6.84 7.26 6.70
C LEU A 24 6.22 5.89 6.98
N GLU A 25 6.45 5.33 8.17
CA GLU A 25 5.80 4.08 8.56
C GLU A 25 4.29 4.25 8.62
N GLU A 26 3.80 5.34 9.21
CA GLU A 26 2.38 5.62 9.28
C GLU A 26 1.78 5.77 7.88
N TYR A 27 2.46 6.47 7.00
CA TYR A 27 1.99 6.62 5.62
C TYR A 27 1.94 5.28 4.90
N LEU A 28 2.93 4.44 5.11
CA LEU A 28 2.95 3.12 4.48
C LEU A 28 1.81 2.24 5.02
N GLU A 29 1.58 2.26 6.32
CA GLU A 29 0.46 1.51 6.89
C GLU A 29 -0.87 2.00 6.31
N ALA A 30 -1.05 3.31 6.21
CA ALA A 30 -2.26 3.87 5.63
C ALA A 30 -2.42 3.46 4.16
N ALA A 31 -1.34 3.47 3.40
CA ALA A 31 -1.37 3.05 2.01
C ALA A 31 -1.74 1.57 1.89
N GLN A 32 -1.19 0.73 2.75
CA GLN A 32 -1.51 -0.69 2.76
C GLN A 32 -2.97 -0.94 3.09
N ASP A 33 -3.50 -0.24 4.10
CA ASP A 33 -4.91 -0.35 4.46
C ASP A 33 -5.80 0.10 3.29
N ALA A 34 -5.45 1.21 2.65
CA ALA A 34 -6.22 1.70 1.52
C ALA A 34 -6.23 0.68 0.38
N ALA A 35 -5.07 0.09 0.09
CA ALA A 35 -4.97 -0.91 -0.97
C ALA A 35 -5.82 -2.14 -0.63
N GLU A 36 -5.72 -2.63 0.59
CA GLU A 36 -6.48 -3.82 0.99
C GLU A 36 -7.97 -3.56 1.00
N THR A 37 -8.38 -2.38 1.41
CA THR A 37 -9.80 -2.00 1.39
C THR A 37 -10.32 -1.94 -0.04
N TYR A 38 -9.54 -1.36 -0.95
CA TYR A 38 -9.92 -1.27 -2.35
C TYR A 38 -10.02 -2.65 -2.99
N MET A 39 -9.05 -3.50 -2.73
CA MET A 39 -9.01 -4.84 -3.31
C MET A 39 -9.98 -5.81 -2.63
N ARG A 40 -10.46 -5.49 -1.43
CA ARG A 40 -11.35 -6.35 -0.64
C ARG A 40 -10.68 -7.67 -0.28
N ARG A 41 -9.38 -7.64 -0.08
CA ARG A 41 -8.59 -8.80 0.31
C ARG A 41 -7.27 -8.32 0.87
N PRO A 42 -6.66 -9.10 1.80
CA PRO A 42 -5.34 -8.72 2.28
C PRO A 42 -4.28 -8.89 1.19
N ILE A 43 -3.24 -8.09 1.26
CA ILE A 43 -2.09 -8.26 0.38
C ILE A 43 -1.39 -9.56 0.73
N TYR A 44 -1.16 -9.79 2.01
CA TYR A 44 -0.49 -11.00 2.50
C TYR A 44 -1.28 -11.57 3.67
N SER A 45 -1.40 -12.89 3.68
CA SER A 45 -1.83 -13.63 4.85
C SER A 45 -1.24 -15.03 4.74
N ALA A 46 -0.82 -15.57 5.87
CA ALA A 46 -0.37 -16.96 5.92
C ALA A 46 -1.54 -17.94 5.82
N ASP A 47 -2.75 -17.47 6.06
CA ASP A 47 -3.95 -18.30 6.02
C ASP A 47 -4.65 -18.15 4.66
N PRO A 48 -4.67 -19.19 3.82
CA PRO A 48 -5.29 -19.09 2.51
C PRO A 48 -6.81 -18.84 2.54
N THR A 49 -7.46 -19.10 3.67
CA THR A 49 -8.89 -18.82 3.78
C THR A 49 -9.18 -17.33 3.80
N ASP A 50 -8.17 -16.49 4.06
CA ASP A 50 -8.32 -15.04 3.99
C ASP A 50 -8.34 -14.53 2.55
N ASN A 51 -8.10 -15.40 1.57
CA ASN A 51 -8.04 -15.02 0.16
C ASN A 51 -7.00 -13.92 -0.10
N PRO A 52 -5.76 -14.05 0.39
CA PRO A 52 -4.75 -13.01 0.18
C PRO A 52 -4.28 -12.97 -1.26
N VAL A 53 -3.68 -11.85 -1.65
CA VAL A 53 -3.02 -11.76 -2.94
C VAL A 53 -1.85 -12.74 -2.99
N THR A 54 -1.12 -12.86 -1.90
CA THR A 54 -0.03 -13.82 -1.79
C THR A 54 0.05 -14.37 -0.37
N ASP A 55 0.52 -15.59 -0.24
CA ASP A 55 0.81 -16.21 1.06
C ASP A 55 2.30 -16.15 1.39
N ASP A 56 3.09 -15.45 0.59
CA ASP A 56 4.52 -15.28 0.80
C ASP A 56 4.86 -13.79 0.67
N PRO A 57 5.29 -13.14 1.77
CA PRO A 57 5.59 -11.71 1.71
C PRO A 57 6.72 -11.35 0.76
N ALA A 58 7.55 -12.32 0.38
CA ALA A 58 8.61 -12.09 -0.60
C ALA A 58 8.07 -12.04 -2.03
N LYS A 59 6.81 -12.45 -2.25
CA LYS A 59 6.21 -12.54 -3.58
C LYS A 59 5.11 -11.53 -3.81
N ILE A 60 5.14 -10.42 -3.09
CA ILE A 60 4.16 -9.36 -3.31
C ILE A 60 4.36 -8.80 -4.72
N PRO A 61 3.29 -8.71 -5.52
CA PRO A 61 3.42 -8.27 -6.91
C PRO A 61 4.03 -6.88 -7.04
N PRO A 62 4.87 -6.66 -8.06
CA PRO A 62 5.50 -5.36 -8.26
C PRO A 62 4.50 -4.19 -8.39
N GLN A 63 3.33 -4.43 -8.98
CA GLN A 63 2.34 -3.37 -9.14
C GLN A 63 1.77 -2.92 -7.81
N ILE A 64 1.59 -3.85 -6.87
CA ILE A 64 1.15 -3.48 -5.52
C ILE A 64 2.25 -2.69 -4.82
N ARG A 65 3.50 -3.13 -4.92
CA ARG A 65 4.61 -2.38 -4.33
C ARG A 65 4.71 -0.98 -4.91
N GLN A 66 4.51 -0.85 -6.22
CA GLN A 66 4.54 0.45 -6.87
C GLN A 66 3.39 1.34 -6.36
N PHE A 67 2.19 0.77 -6.23
CA PHE A 67 1.08 1.52 -5.67
C PHE A 67 1.42 2.06 -4.28
N LEU A 68 2.02 1.22 -3.43
CA LEU A 68 2.38 1.64 -2.08
C LEU A 68 3.40 2.77 -2.10
N ARG A 69 4.43 2.67 -2.95
CA ARG A 69 5.45 3.71 -3.06
C ARG A 69 4.84 5.04 -3.51
N VAL A 70 4.03 5.00 -4.54
CA VAL A 70 3.44 6.21 -5.10
C VAL A 70 2.47 6.84 -4.12
N THR A 71 1.68 6.02 -3.43
CA THR A 71 0.70 6.52 -2.47
C THR A 71 1.40 7.16 -1.27
N VAL A 72 2.45 6.52 -0.75
CA VAL A 72 3.23 7.12 0.33
C VAL A 72 3.84 8.45 -0.15
N GLY A 73 4.33 8.48 -1.39
CA GLY A 73 4.88 9.71 -1.95
C GLY A 73 3.86 10.83 -2.00
N ASP A 74 2.61 10.51 -2.39
CA ASP A 74 1.54 11.50 -2.40
C ASP A 74 1.24 12.00 -0.99
N TYR A 75 1.14 11.11 -0.01
CA TYR A 75 0.92 11.51 1.36
C TYR A 75 2.05 12.42 1.84
N TYR A 76 3.27 12.07 1.53
CA TYR A 76 4.43 12.83 1.97
C TYR A 76 4.48 14.22 1.36
N ARG A 77 4.23 14.32 0.05
CA ARG A 77 4.27 15.61 -0.65
C ARG A 77 3.11 16.52 -0.29
N ASN A 78 1.96 15.95 0.03
CA ASN A 78 0.74 16.69 0.25
C ASN A 78 0.29 16.64 1.71
N ARG A 79 1.22 16.40 2.63
CA ARG A 79 0.88 16.18 4.03
C ARG A 79 0.18 17.37 4.68
N GLU A 80 0.35 18.56 4.12
CA GLU A 80 -0.32 19.76 4.64
C GLU A 80 -1.69 19.99 4.01
N ASN A 81 -1.99 19.31 2.91
CA ASN A 81 -3.21 19.54 2.13
C ASN A 81 -3.92 18.26 1.80
N GLN A 82 -3.80 17.25 2.63
CA GLN A 82 -4.31 15.93 2.25
C GLN A 82 -5.75 15.66 2.65
N GLN A 83 -6.45 16.61 3.28
CA GLN A 83 -7.81 16.36 3.75
C GLN A 83 -8.78 16.02 2.63
N ASP A 84 -8.52 16.46 1.41
CA ASP A 84 -9.38 16.18 0.26
C ASP A 84 -8.87 15.05 -0.62
N LYS A 85 -7.82 14.37 -0.20
CA LYS A 85 -7.18 13.35 -1.00
C LYS A 85 -7.64 11.98 -0.58
N THR A 86 -7.94 11.13 -1.55
CA THR A 86 -8.18 9.73 -1.30
C THR A 86 -7.29 8.93 -2.22
N PHE A 87 -6.97 7.71 -1.82
CA PHE A 87 -6.12 6.87 -2.65
C PHE A 87 -6.78 6.56 -3.99
N THR A 88 -8.11 6.52 -4.03
CA THR A 88 -8.84 6.22 -5.25
C THR A 88 -8.74 7.33 -6.29
N THR A 89 -8.27 8.51 -5.89
CA THR A 89 -8.09 9.62 -6.79
C THR A 89 -6.90 9.41 -7.72
N TYR A 90 -5.95 8.55 -7.33
CA TYR A 90 -4.64 8.51 -7.98
C TYR A 90 -4.41 7.27 -8.83
N TYR A 91 -4.20 6.12 -8.20
CA TYR A 91 -3.60 4.99 -8.88
C TYR A 91 -4.35 3.67 -8.68
N PRO A 92 -5.68 3.70 -8.60
CA PRO A 92 -6.41 2.45 -8.34
C PRO A 92 -6.22 1.42 -9.44
N HIS A 93 -5.92 1.87 -10.66
CA HIS A 93 -5.74 0.94 -11.77
C HIS A 93 -4.59 -0.03 -11.55
N LEU A 94 -3.62 0.33 -10.71
CA LEU A 94 -2.53 -0.59 -10.38
C LEU A 94 -3.02 -1.80 -9.59
N LEU A 95 -4.16 -1.68 -8.95
CA LEU A 95 -4.73 -2.72 -8.10
C LEU A 95 -5.88 -3.48 -8.75
N ASP A 96 -6.37 -3.03 -9.89
CA ASP A 96 -7.61 -3.57 -10.46
C ASP A 96 -7.58 -5.07 -10.68
N GLN A 97 -6.45 -5.61 -11.13
CA GLN A 97 -6.36 -7.04 -11.39
C GLN A 97 -6.36 -7.88 -10.13
N TYR A 98 -6.18 -7.26 -8.96
CA TYR A 98 -6.14 -7.96 -7.68
C TYR A 98 -7.41 -7.80 -6.87
N VAL A 99 -8.39 -7.05 -7.37
CA VAL A 99 -9.65 -6.84 -6.67
C VAL A 99 -10.40 -8.16 -6.59
N SER A 100 -10.89 -8.46 -5.39
CA SER A 100 -11.69 -9.66 -5.19
C SER A 100 -13.15 -9.35 -5.51
N TYR A 101 -13.74 -10.16 -6.37
CA TYR A 101 -15.15 -10.02 -6.72
C TYR A 101 -16.03 -11.08 -6.06
N LYS A 102 -15.50 -11.77 -5.07
CA LYS A 102 -16.28 -12.73 -4.29
C LYS A 102 -17.10 -11.99 -3.25
N LEU A 103 -18.21 -11.45 -3.66
CA LEU A 103 -18.96 -10.54 -2.82
C LEU A 103 -20.06 -11.21 -2.00
N TYR A 104 -20.52 -12.36 -2.36
CA TYR A 104 -21.72 -12.93 -1.74
C TYR A 104 -21.48 -14.34 -1.24
N GLY A 105 -20.34 -14.54 -0.63
CA GLY A 105 -20.02 -15.80 0.01
C GLY A 105 -19.54 -16.89 -0.95
N ASP A 106 -19.12 -16.51 -2.08
CA ASP A 106 -18.58 -17.46 -3.05
C ASP A 106 -17.35 -18.19 -2.57
#